data_e06488d6275d28a7a33d817a8b43fa33
#
_entry.id   e06488d6275d28a7a33d817a8b43fa33
#
_cell.length_a   1.000
_cell.length_b   1.000
_cell.length_c   1.000
_cell.angle_alpha   90.00
_cell.angle_beta   90.00
_cell.angle_gamma   90.00
#
_symmetry.space_group_name_H-M   'P 1'
#
loop_
_entity.id
_entity.type
_entity.pdbx_description
1 polymer ?
#
loop_
_entity_poly.entity_id
_entity_poly.type
_entity_poly.pdbx_seq_one_letter_code
_entity_poly.pdbx_strand_id
1 'polypeptide(L)'
;MSFVPQAGSPMENVKTPDRMLEMKVIALMRIMYPCALIPTSLDVDGIAGLEARVNAGGNVVTSIIPPRTGLAGVAQSSMDVDEGSRTVEEAVKILNSLDLETATAEEYREYIGELKCRK
;
A
#
# COMPACT_ATOMS: atom_id res chain seq x y z
N MET A 1 7.15 4.05 3.58
CA MET A 1 5.88 4.75 3.32
C MET A 1 6.21 6.16 2.92
N SER A 2 5.67 6.63 1.80
CA SER A 2 5.91 8.02 1.35
C SER A 2 5.20 9.01 2.26
N PHE A 3 5.77 10.19 2.34
CA PHE A 3 5.24 11.32 3.10
C PHE A 3 4.73 12.38 2.11
N VAL A 4 3.58 12.95 2.40
CA VAL A 4 3.01 14.08 1.66
C VAL A 4 2.85 15.25 2.61
N PRO A 5 3.57 16.38 2.38
CA PRO A 5 3.44 17.58 3.21
C PRO A 5 2.00 18.09 3.19
N GLN A 6 1.48 18.47 4.36
CA GLN A 6 0.16 19.08 4.48
C GLN A 6 0.31 20.57 4.80
N ALA A 7 -0.45 21.42 4.11
CA ALA A 7 -0.49 22.85 4.38
C ALA A 7 -0.90 23.12 5.85
N GLY A 8 -0.25 24.06 6.49
CA GLY A 8 -0.47 24.40 7.90
C GLY A 8 0.17 23.44 8.92
N SER A 9 0.88 22.40 8.44
CA SER A 9 1.64 21.51 9.33
C SER A 9 3.09 22.02 9.52
N PRO A 10 3.78 21.64 10.63
CA PRO A 10 5.19 21.96 10.79
C PRO A 10 6.11 21.43 9.66
N MET A 11 5.61 20.47 8.88
CA MET A 11 6.35 19.82 7.80
C MET A 11 5.88 20.25 6.40
N GLU A 12 5.07 21.29 6.27
CA GLU A 12 4.52 21.74 4.97
C GLU A 12 5.58 22.04 3.91
N ASN A 13 6.76 22.51 4.34
CA ASN A 13 7.88 22.88 3.46
C ASN A 13 8.91 21.74 3.27
N VAL A 14 8.65 20.56 3.81
CA VAL A 14 9.56 19.41 3.65
C VAL A 14 9.37 18.81 2.26
N LYS A 15 10.48 18.63 1.53
CA LYS A 15 10.43 18.03 0.21
C LYS A 15 9.95 16.57 0.28
N THR A 16 8.94 16.25 -0.50
CA THR A 16 8.48 14.86 -0.65
C THR A 16 9.61 13.98 -1.20
N PRO A 17 9.87 12.81 -0.60
CA PRO A 17 10.85 11.87 -1.15
C PRO A 17 10.47 11.42 -2.58
N ASP A 18 11.49 11.15 -3.39
CA ASP A 18 11.30 10.57 -4.71
C ASP A 18 10.63 9.18 -4.60
N ARG A 19 9.63 8.95 -5.43
CA ARG A 19 8.94 7.65 -5.53
C ARG A 19 9.89 6.50 -5.85
N MET A 20 10.90 6.76 -6.67
CA MET A 20 11.93 5.76 -6.97
C MET A 20 12.71 5.35 -5.72
N LEU A 21 12.95 6.25 -4.78
CA LEU A 21 13.58 5.91 -3.51
C LEU A 21 12.69 4.98 -2.68
N GLU A 22 11.39 5.21 -2.64
CA GLU A 22 10.43 4.32 -1.97
C GLU A 22 10.48 2.91 -2.57
N MET A 23 10.44 2.80 -3.91
CA MET A 23 10.51 1.50 -4.60
C MET A 23 11.82 0.76 -4.29
N LYS A 24 12.94 1.46 -4.28
CA LYS A 24 14.25 0.89 -3.91
C LYS A 24 14.27 0.37 -2.48
N VAL A 25 13.67 1.10 -1.53
CA VAL A 25 13.56 0.67 -0.13
C VAL A 25 12.70 -0.59 -0.01
N ILE A 26 11.55 -0.64 -0.67
CA ILE A 26 10.68 -1.82 -0.70
C ILE A 26 11.44 -3.03 -1.27
N ALA A 27 12.11 -2.86 -2.41
CA ALA A 27 12.88 -3.94 -3.04
C ALA A 27 14.02 -4.43 -2.14
N LEU A 28 14.75 -3.53 -1.50
CA LEU A 28 15.79 -3.88 -0.55
C LEU A 28 15.23 -4.67 0.64
N MET A 29 14.12 -4.21 1.22
CA MET A 29 13.44 -4.92 2.30
C MET A 29 13.01 -6.33 1.87
N ARG A 30 12.51 -6.51 0.65
CA ARG A 30 12.13 -7.83 0.13
C ARG A 30 13.34 -8.75 -0.03
N ILE A 31 14.48 -8.24 -0.49
CA ILE A 31 15.71 -9.02 -0.61
C ILE A 31 16.24 -9.42 0.77
N MET A 32 16.26 -8.49 1.72
CA MET A 32 16.76 -8.75 3.07
C MET A 32 15.82 -9.63 3.90
N TYR A 33 14.52 -9.52 3.68
CA TYR A 33 13.48 -10.22 4.43
C TYR A 33 12.45 -10.87 3.50
N PRO A 34 12.81 -11.99 2.84
CA PRO A 34 11.98 -12.62 1.80
C PRO A 34 10.56 -13.00 2.28
N CYS A 35 10.42 -13.32 3.56
CA CYS A 35 9.15 -13.69 4.18
C CYS A 35 8.46 -12.55 4.94
N ALA A 36 8.88 -11.29 4.79
CA ALA A 36 8.23 -10.20 5.49
C ALA A 36 6.90 -9.79 4.83
N LEU A 37 5.96 -9.35 5.65
CA LEU A 37 4.77 -8.64 5.21
C LEU A 37 5.15 -7.17 4.99
N ILE A 38 5.20 -6.74 3.73
CA ILE A 38 5.62 -5.38 3.34
C ILE A 38 4.38 -4.63 2.84
N PRO A 39 3.95 -3.57 3.56
CA PRO A 39 2.76 -2.80 3.18
C PRO A 39 2.93 -2.04 1.85
N THR A 40 1.87 -2.04 1.06
CA THR A 40 1.65 -1.19 -0.12
C THR A 40 0.47 -0.29 0.18
N SER A 41 0.76 0.88 0.77
CA SER A 41 -0.30 1.80 1.16
C SER A 41 -0.90 2.53 -0.06
N LEU A 42 -2.22 2.63 -0.10
CA LEU A 42 -2.96 3.42 -1.07
C LEU A 42 -3.13 4.90 -0.66
N ASP A 43 -2.59 5.32 0.49
CA ASP A 43 -2.73 6.72 0.97
C ASP A 43 -2.07 7.74 0.06
N VAL A 44 -1.01 7.34 -0.61
CA VAL A 44 -0.29 8.18 -1.55
C VAL A 44 -0.35 7.54 -2.92
N ASP A 45 -0.71 8.31 -3.93
CA ASP A 45 -0.93 7.87 -5.32
C ASP A 45 -2.12 6.91 -5.53
N GLY A 46 -2.89 6.61 -4.48
CA GLY A 46 -4.08 5.77 -4.59
C GLY A 46 -3.81 4.42 -5.26
N ILE A 47 -4.77 3.97 -6.03
CA ILE A 47 -4.72 2.72 -6.82
C ILE A 47 -3.61 2.76 -7.90
N ALA A 48 -3.33 3.93 -8.48
CA ALA A 48 -2.30 4.07 -9.52
C ALA A 48 -0.89 3.73 -9.01
N GLY A 49 -0.63 3.92 -7.71
CA GLY A 49 0.65 3.57 -7.09
C GLY A 49 0.81 2.11 -6.69
N LEU A 50 -0.26 1.31 -6.73
CA LEU A 50 -0.26 -0.07 -6.24
C LEU A 50 0.66 -0.97 -7.05
N GLU A 51 0.54 -0.95 -8.38
CA GLU A 51 1.34 -1.77 -9.29
C GLU A 51 2.85 -1.61 -9.05
N ALA A 52 3.32 -0.36 -8.98
CA ALA A 52 4.74 -0.09 -8.76
C ALA A 52 5.24 -0.64 -7.43
N ARG A 53 4.45 -0.52 -6.35
CA ARG A 53 4.81 -1.02 -5.02
C ARG A 53 4.81 -2.54 -4.94
N VAL A 54 3.84 -3.18 -5.58
CA VAL A 54 3.77 -4.65 -5.67
C VAL A 54 4.95 -5.19 -6.48
N ASN A 55 5.24 -4.60 -7.64
CA ASN A 55 6.40 -4.97 -8.47
C ASN A 55 7.74 -4.74 -7.75
N ALA A 56 7.81 -3.78 -6.83
CA ALA A 56 8.97 -3.58 -5.98
C ALA A 56 9.10 -4.63 -4.85
N GLY A 57 8.08 -5.45 -4.62
CA GLY A 57 8.10 -6.52 -3.63
C GLY A 57 7.18 -6.34 -2.43
N GLY A 58 6.29 -5.34 -2.44
CA GLY A 58 5.22 -5.22 -1.45
C GLY A 58 4.18 -6.33 -1.63
N ASN A 59 3.58 -6.79 -0.55
CA ASN A 59 2.63 -7.92 -0.57
C ASN A 59 1.44 -7.76 0.39
N VAL A 60 1.25 -6.59 0.96
CA VAL A 60 0.09 -6.29 1.81
C VAL A 60 -0.54 -4.98 1.37
N VAL A 61 -1.71 -5.03 0.77
CA VAL A 61 -2.44 -3.81 0.39
C VAL A 61 -3.08 -3.21 1.64
N THR A 62 -2.82 -1.93 1.87
CA THR A 62 -3.35 -1.19 3.03
C THR A 62 -4.02 0.11 2.60
N SER A 63 -4.78 0.72 3.51
CA SER A 63 -5.52 1.97 3.27
C SER A 63 -6.63 1.83 2.22
N ILE A 64 -7.25 0.65 2.19
CA ILE A 64 -8.48 0.40 1.44
C ILE A 64 -9.62 1.18 2.10
N ILE A 65 -10.41 1.86 1.29
CA ILE A 65 -11.56 2.65 1.74
C ILE A 65 -12.82 2.10 1.07
N PRO A 66 -13.82 1.68 1.84
CA PRO A 66 -15.10 1.28 1.28
C PRO A 66 -15.76 2.47 0.56
N PRO A 67 -16.41 2.23 -0.60
CA PRO A 67 -17.06 3.30 -1.33
C PRO A 67 -18.20 3.92 -0.51
N ARG A 68 -18.42 5.23 -0.64
CA ARG A 68 -19.52 5.98 -0.02
C ARG A 68 -19.56 5.98 1.52
N THR A 69 -18.44 5.77 2.19
CA THR A 69 -18.38 5.80 3.66
C THR A 69 -18.07 7.18 4.22
N GLY A 70 -17.82 8.17 3.39
CA GLY A 70 -17.38 9.50 3.82
C GLY A 70 -15.97 9.52 4.42
N LEU A 71 -15.27 8.41 4.36
CA LEU A 71 -13.88 8.26 4.80
C LEU A 71 -12.96 8.59 3.63
N ALA A 72 -12.62 9.86 3.47
CA ALA A 72 -11.54 10.25 2.58
C ALA A 72 -10.20 9.90 3.22
N GLY A 73 -9.24 9.46 2.42
CA GLY A 73 -7.89 9.20 2.91
C GLY A 73 -7.29 10.44 3.57
N VAL A 74 -6.85 10.31 4.79
CA VAL A 74 -6.34 11.39 5.65
C VAL A 74 -5.12 12.12 5.05
N ALA A 75 -4.49 11.54 4.03
CA ALA A 75 -3.23 12.03 3.47
C ALA A 75 -3.35 12.68 2.08
N GLN A 76 -4.54 12.97 1.59
CA GLN A 76 -4.72 13.62 0.29
C GLN A 76 -5.18 15.06 0.42
N SER A 77 -4.53 15.95 -0.32
CA SER A 77 -4.89 17.37 -0.42
C SER A 77 -6.20 17.62 -1.18
N SER A 78 -6.66 16.65 -1.97
CA SER A 78 -7.98 16.62 -2.59
C SER A 78 -8.77 15.48 -1.95
N MET A 79 -9.77 15.85 -1.20
CA MET A 79 -10.74 14.88 -0.64
C MET A 79 -11.71 14.46 -1.73
N ASP A 80 -11.30 13.54 -2.58
CA ASP A 80 -12.18 12.94 -3.56
C ASP A 80 -12.95 11.79 -2.92
N VAL A 81 -13.97 12.17 -2.16
CA VAL A 81 -14.82 11.24 -1.40
C VAL A 81 -15.72 10.44 -2.35
N ASP A 82 -16.04 11.00 -3.51
CA ASP A 82 -17.01 10.44 -4.44
C ASP A 82 -16.39 9.51 -5.51
N GLU A 83 -15.12 9.69 -5.83
CA GLU A 83 -14.41 8.86 -6.83
C GLU A 83 -13.63 7.69 -6.21
N GLY A 84 -13.94 7.32 -4.98
CA GLY A 84 -13.26 6.31 -4.16
C GLY A 84 -12.82 5.04 -4.87
N SER A 85 -11.74 5.14 -5.64
CA SER A 85 -11.11 4.03 -6.34
C SER A 85 -10.20 3.17 -5.46
N ARG A 86 -10.28 3.31 -4.13
CA ARG A 86 -9.47 2.52 -3.18
C ARG A 86 -10.22 1.33 -2.63
N THR A 87 -11.11 0.76 -3.42
CA THR A 87 -11.93 -0.39 -3.01
C THR A 87 -11.14 -1.69 -3.14
N VAL A 88 -11.65 -2.73 -2.47
CA VAL A 88 -11.10 -4.09 -2.61
C VAL A 88 -11.16 -4.54 -4.06
N GLU A 89 -12.29 -4.26 -4.73
CA GLU A 89 -12.53 -4.67 -6.13
C GLU A 89 -11.50 -4.06 -7.08
N GLU A 90 -11.17 -2.77 -6.91
CA GLU A 90 -10.16 -2.12 -7.76
C GLU A 90 -8.75 -2.66 -7.45
N ALA A 91 -8.42 -2.88 -6.19
CA ALA A 91 -7.14 -3.48 -5.81
C ALA A 91 -7.00 -4.90 -6.40
N VAL A 92 -8.03 -5.73 -6.31
CA VAL A 92 -8.04 -7.09 -6.86
C VAL A 92 -7.89 -7.08 -8.37
N LYS A 93 -8.52 -6.15 -9.09
CA LYS A 93 -8.33 -6.02 -10.56
C LYS A 93 -6.86 -5.78 -10.92
N ILE A 94 -6.18 -4.89 -10.20
CA ILE A 94 -4.75 -4.63 -10.44
C ILE A 94 -3.92 -5.88 -10.12
N LEU A 95 -4.17 -6.54 -8.99
CA LEU A 95 -3.43 -7.75 -8.62
C LEU A 95 -3.61 -8.84 -9.69
N ASN A 96 -4.83 -9.08 -10.14
CA ASN A 96 -5.13 -10.05 -11.20
C ASN A 96 -4.44 -9.69 -12.53
N SER A 97 -4.29 -8.40 -12.86
CA SER A 97 -3.55 -7.97 -14.06
C SER A 97 -2.04 -8.22 -13.97
N LEU A 98 -1.53 -8.46 -12.77
CA LEU A 98 -0.14 -8.81 -12.48
C LEU A 98 0.07 -10.32 -12.25
N ASP A 99 -0.92 -11.14 -12.59
CA ASP A 99 -0.94 -12.59 -12.34
C ASP A 99 -0.79 -12.94 -10.84
N LEU A 100 -1.34 -12.08 -9.96
CA LEU A 100 -1.33 -12.27 -8.52
C LEU A 100 -2.75 -12.51 -7.99
N GLU A 101 -2.84 -13.36 -6.99
CA GLU A 101 -4.08 -13.64 -6.26
C GLU A 101 -4.02 -13.13 -4.82
N THR A 102 -5.20 -12.85 -4.27
CA THR A 102 -5.31 -12.50 -2.85
C THR A 102 -5.32 -13.76 -2.01
N ALA A 103 -4.54 -13.79 -0.94
CA ALA A 103 -4.58 -14.89 0.01
C ALA A 103 -5.95 -14.99 0.70
N THR A 104 -6.41 -16.20 0.90
CA THR A 104 -7.57 -16.48 1.76
C THR A 104 -7.23 -16.23 3.24
N ALA A 105 -8.25 -16.12 4.08
CA ALA A 105 -8.04 -15.97 5.51
C ALA A 105 -7.34 -17.19 6.14
N GLU A 106 -7.48 -18.36 5.54
CA GLU A 106 -6.83 -19.59 6.01
C GLU A 106 -5.34 -19.59 5.66
N GLU A 107 -4.99 -19.36 4.42
CA GLU A 107 -3.60 -19.21 3.96
C GLU A 107 -2.85 -18.13 4.73
N TYR A 108 -3.51 -16.99 5.00
CA TYR A 108 -2.90 -15.93 5.80
C TYR A 108 -2.61 -16.38 7.25
N ARG A 109 -3.54 -17.10 7.90
CA ARG A 109 -3.34 -17.62 9.27
C ARG A 109 -2.20 -18.64 9.31
N GLU A 110 -2.13 -19.51 8.31
CA GLU A 110 -1.06 -20.50 8.20
C GLU A 110 0.30 -19.83 8.04
N TYR A 111 0.39 -18.87 7.12
CA TYR A 111 1.60 -18.08 6.91
C TYR A 111 2.08 -17.37 8.19
N ILE A 112 1.19 -16.72 8.93
CA ILE A 112 1.53 -16.08 10.21
C ILE A 112 1.96 -17.10 11.27
N GLY A 113 1.35 -18.28 11.28
CA GLY A 113 1.73 -19.38 12.15
C GLY A 113 3.17 -19.85 11.90
N GLU A 114 3.53 -20.06 10.64
CA GLU A 114 4.89 -20.43 10.23
C GLU A 114 5.94 -19.38 10.59
N LEU A 115 5.64 -18.09 10.39
CA LEU A 115 6.55 -17.00 10.75
C LEU A 115 6.83 -16.95 12.27
N LYS A 116 5.84 -17.27 13.10
CA LYS A 116 6.01 -17.35 14.56
C LYS A 116 6.87 -18.52 14.99
N CYS A 117 6.88 -19.62 14.25
CA CYS A 117 7.66 -20.82 14.56
C CYS A 117 9.14 -20.71 14.12
N ARG A 118 9.49 -19.71 13.32
CA ARG A 118 10.86 -19.48 12.81
C ARG A 118 11.72 -18.56 13.71
N LYS A 119 11.23 -18.22 14.88
CA LYS A 119 12.00 -17.49 15.92
C LYS A 119 12.72 -18.48 16.83
#